data_2a144c1b8c9859ee2119f571136783a8
#
_entry.id   2a144c1b8c9859ee2119f571136783a8
#
_cell.length_a   1.000
_cell.length_b   1.000
_cell.length_c   1.000
_cell.angle_alpha   90.00
_cell.angle_beta   90.00
_cell.angle_gamma   90.00
#
_symmetry.space_group_name_H-M   'P 1'
#
loop_
_entity.id
_entity.type
_entity.pdbx_description
1 polymer ?
#
loop_
_entity_poly.entity_id
_entity_poly.type
_entity_poly.pdbx_seq_one_letter_code
_entity_poly.pdbx_strand_id
1 'polypeptide(L)'
;MTAKSAKPHSVKVAFTLPAEVEADHVALCGEFNNWSADGIELSRDDEGTWRTTLSLEPGRAYRYRYLLDGQRWENAWEADSYLPNPYGEDDSVVVVAG
;
A
#
# COMPACT_ATOMS: atom_id res chain seq x y z
N MET A 1 1.34 -31.56 -3.78
CA MET A 1 0.92 -30.94 -3.88
C MET A 1 0.50 -30.29 -3.82
N THR A 2 0.43 -30.25 -3.61
CA THR A 2 -0.12 -29.58 -3.67
C THR A 2 -0.42 -28.73 -3.71
N ALA A 3 -0.42 -28.60 -3.73
CA ALA A 3 -0.88 -27.78 -3.88
C ALA A 3 -1.23 -27.12 -3.91
N LYS A 4 -1.34 -27.04 -4.01
CA LYS A 4 -1.76 -26.39 -4.14
C LYS A 4 -2.04 -25.58 -3.91
N SER A 5 -1.89 -25.50 -3.75
CA SER A 5 -2.18 -24.75 -3.48
C SER A 5 -2.45 -23.95 -3.45
N ALA A 6 -2.01 -24.63 -2.89
CA ALA A 6 -2.23 -23.43 -3.45
C ALA A 6 -3.09 -22.46 -2.78
N LYS A 7 -2.79 -21.36 -2.84
CA LYS A 7 -3.68 -20.38 -2.43
C LYS A 7 -4.86 -20.38 -3.28
N PRO A 8 -6.03 -20.48 -2.73
CA PRO A 8 -7.23 -20.54 -3.55
C PRO A 8 -7.34 -19.31 -4.44
N HIS A 9 -7.04 -18.15 -3.92
CA HIS A 9 -7.09 -16.96 -4.75
C HIS A 9 -6.53 -15.79 -3.96
N SER A 10 -6.22 -14.74 -4.64
CA SER A 10 -5.83 -13.49 -4.03
C SER A 10 -6.78 -12.40 -4.52
N VAL A 11 -6.78 -11.28 -3.81
CA VAL A 11 -7.65 -10.16 -4.12
C VAL A 11 -6.78 -9.02 -4.64
N LYS A 12 -7.17 -8.44 -5.76
CA LYS A 12 -6.45 -7.29 -6.29
C LYS A 12 -6.89 -6.03 -5.57
N VAL A 13 -5.93 -5.33 -5.03
CA VAL A 13 -6.17 -4.13 -4.24
C VAL A 13 -5.42 -2.97 -4.89
N ALA A 14 -6.14 -1.89 -5.19
CA ALA A 14 -5.54 -0.70 -5.77
C ALA A 14 -5.12 0.24 -4.65
N PHE A 15 -3.90 0.76 -4.75
CA PHE A 15 -3.37 1.76 -3.82
C PHE A 15 -3.17 3.04 -4.60
N THR A 16 -3.75 4.13 -4.11
CA THR A 16 -3.73 5.40 -4.82
C THR A 16 -3.40 6.57 -3.91
N LEU A 17 -2.78 7.58 -4.49
CA LEU A 17 -2.65 8.89 -3.88
C LEU A 17 -3.11 9.93 -4.88
N PRO A 18 -3.77 11.01 -4.42
CA PRO A 18 -4.29 12.00 -5.34
C PRO A 18 -3.19 12.78 -6.04
N ALA A 19 -3.56 13.34 -7.18
CA ALA A 19 -2.61 14.10 -8.00
C ALA A 19 -2.04 15.31 -7.26
N GLU A 20 -2.72 15.79 -6.24
CA GLU A 20 -2.24 16.91 -5.43
C GLU A 20 -0.99 16.59 -4.63
N VAL A 21 -0.68 15.31 -4.43
CA VAL A 21 0.55 14.94 -3.73
C VAL A 21 1.73 15.22 -4.64
N GLU A 22 2.58 16.13 -4.20
CA GLU A 22 3.73 16.57 -5.00
C GLU A 22 4.94 15.71 -4.70
N ALA A 23 5.37 14.97 -5.69
CA ALA A 23 6.54 14.12 -5.59
C ALA A 23 6.99 13.72 -6.99
N ASP A 24 8.26 13.40 -7.12
CA ASP A 24 8.77 12.82 -8.36
C ASP A 24 8.60 11.32 -8.39
N HIS A 25 8.69 10.69 -7.21
CA HIS A 25 8.56 9.25 -7.07
C HIS A 25 7.75 8.92 -5.83
N VAL A 26 6.88 7.93 -5.95
CA VAL A 26 6.10 7.45 -4.81
C VAL A 26 6.28 5.94 -4.72
N ALA A 27 6.66 5.46 -3.55
CA ALA A 27 6.80 4.03 -3.30
C ALA A 27 5.84 3.60 -2.21
N LEU A 28 5.24 2.44 -2.38
CA LEU A 28 4.34 1.85 -1.40
C LEU A 28 5.13 0.90 -0.51
N CYS A 29 5.07 1.12 0.79
CA CYS A 29 5.78 0.32 1.78
C CYS A 29 4.80 -0.18 2.82
N GLY A 30 4.90 -1.43 3.21
CA GLY A 30 3.97 -1.97 4.18
C GLY A 30 4.32 -3.38 4.58
N GLU A 31 3.39 -4.00 5.31
CA GLU A 31 3.58 -5.35 5.82
C GLU A 31 3.72 -6.38 4.70
N PHE A 32 3.16 -6.09 3.54
CA PHE A 32 3.22 -7.01 2.39
C PHE A 32 4.60 -7.03 1.72
N ASN A 33 5.49 -6.11 2.03
CA ASN A 33 6.86 -6.13 1.52
C ASN A 33 7.89 -5.88 2.62
N ASN A 34 7.51 -6.19 3.86
CA ASN A 34 8.38 -6.06 5.03
C ASN A 34 8.92 -4.66 5.22
N TRP A 35 8.13 -3.65 4.83
CA TRP A 35 8.48 -2.24 4.99
C TRP A 35 9.78 -1.86 4.29
N SER A 36 10.09 -2.56 3.19
CA SER A 36 11.30 -2.28 2.43
C SER A 36 11.29 -0.83 1.93
N ALA A 37 12.38 -0.12 2.15
CA ALA A 37 12.51 1.26 1.70
C ALA A 37 12.51 1.38 0.18
N ASP A 38 12.86 0.30 -0.53
CA ASP A 38 12.74 0.28 -1.99
C ASP A 38 11.29 0.36 -2.42
N GLY A 39 10.41 -0.28 -1.64
CA GLY A 39 8.99 -0.17 -1.86
C GLY A 39 8.53 -0.70 -3.20
N ILE A 40 7.26 -0.46 -3.46
CA ILE A 40 6.63 -0.78 -4.73
C ILE A 40 6.29 0.54 -5.39
N GLU A 41 6.87 0.80 -6.56
CA GLU A 41 6.74 2.10 -7.20
C GLU A 41 5.35 2.28 -7.78
N LEU A 42 4.76 3.47 -7.55
CA LEU A 42 3.50 3.84 -8.14
C LEU A 42 3.74 4.60 -9.43
N SER A 43 2.78 4.50 -10.35
CA SER A 43 2.79 5.25 -11.60
C SER A 43 1.68 6.27 -11.58
N ARG A 44 1.84 7.34 -12.35
CA ARG A 44 0.75 8.31 -12.54
C ARG A 44 -0.10 7.90 -13.71
N ASP A 45 -1.42 7.99 -13.53
CA ASP A 45 -2.33 7.75 -14.63
C ASP A 45 -2.57 9.06 -15.40
N ASP A 46 -3.50 9.03 -16.35
CA ASP A 46 -3.77 10.17 -17.21
C ASP A 46 -4.25 11.40 -16.46
N GLU A 47 -4.81 11.20 -15.28
CA GLU A 47 -5.31 12.30 -14.45
C GLU A 47 -4.28 12.73 -13.40
N GLY A 48 -3.11 12.13 -13.42
CA GLY A 48 -2.07 12.46 -12.48
C GLY A 48 -2.17 11.72 -11.14
N THR A 49 -3.15 10.84 -11.00
CA THR A 49 -3.30 10.05 -9.78
C THR A 49 -2.22 8.98 -9.71
N TRP A 50 -1.54 8.90 -8.59
CA TRP A 50 -0.55 7.85 -8.35
C TRP A 50 -1.28 6.57 -8.03
N ARG A 51 -0.87 5.45 -8.65
CA ARG A 51 -1.52 4.18 -8.38
C ARG A 51 -0.63 2.97 -8.64
N THR A 52 -0.93 1.91 -7.93
CA THR A 52 -0.41 0.57 -8.20
C THR A 52 -1.44 -0.43 -7.72
N THR A 53 -1.35 -1.66 -8.19
CA THR A 53 -2.26 -2.73 -7.81
C THR A 53 -1.44 -3.91 -7.32
N LEU A 54 -1.84 -4.46 -6.20
CA LEU A 54 -1.22 -5.65 -5.63
C LEU A 54 -2.23 -6.75 -5.48
N SER A 55 -1.75 -8.00 -5.56
CA SER A 55 -2.56 -9.17 -5.21
C SER A 55 -2.23 -9.54 -3.78
N LEU A 56 -3.22 -9.48 -2.90
CA LEU A 56 -3.04 -9.71 -1.48
C LEU A 56 -3.92 -10.85 -1.01
N GLU A 57 -3.51 -11.48 0.08
CA GLU A 57 -4.31 -12.56 0.68
C GLU A 57 -5.55 -11.99 1.32
N PRO A 58 -6.72 -12.59 1.05
CA PRO A 58 -7.94 -12.14 1.70
C PRO A 58 -8.01 -12.56 3.16
N GLY A 59 -8.92 -11.93 3.89
CA GLY A 59 -9.18 -12.30 5.28
C GLY A 59 -8.23 -11.70 6.27
N ARG A 60 -7.52 -10.63 5.89
CA ARG A 60 -6.62 -9.96 6.82
C ARG A 60 -6.47 -8.50 6.47
N ALA A 61 -5.90 -7.75 7.41
CA ALA A 61 -5.60 -6.34 7.22
C ALA A 61 -4.08 -6.16 7.11
N TYR A 62 -3.68 -5.11 6.43
CA TYR A 62 -2.27 -4.79 6.21
C TYR A 62 -2.03 -3.34 6.56
N ARG A 63 -0.93 -3.05 7.24
CA ARG A 63 -0.48 -1.67 7.48
C ARG A 63 0.42 -1.23 6.34
N TYR A 64 0.32 0.04 5.96
CA TYR A 64 1.13 0.56 4.86
C TYR A 64 1.24 2.08 4.94
N ARG A 65 2.22 2.62 4.24
CA ARG A 65 2.39 4.05 4.04
C ARG A 65 3.07 4.24 2.69
N TYR A 66 3.10 5.49 2.25
CA TYR A 66 3.81 5.85 1.01
C TYR A 66 5.08 6.60 1.35
N LEU A 67 6.14 6.34 0.61
CA LEU A 67 7.40 7.06 0.76
C LEU A 67 7.59 7.94 -0.46
N LEU A 68 7.62 9.25 -0.24
CA LEU A 68 7.72 10.23 -1.31
C LEU A 68 9.18 10.60 -1.51
N ASP A 69 9.68 10.42 -2.71
CA ASP A 69 11.04 10.80 -3.12
C ASP A 69 12.10 10.18 -2.20
N GLY A 70 11.79 9.03 -1.61
CA GLY A 70 12.70 8.33 -0.72
C GLY A 70 12.96 9.04 0.60
N GLN A 71 12.19 10.07 0.93
CA GLN A 71 12.50 10.91 2.09
C GLN A 71 11.32 11.19 3.01
N ARG A 72 10.11 11.35 2.47
CA ARG A 72 8.97 11.77 3.26
C ARG A 72 7.91 10.69 3.30
N TRP A 73 7.44 10.37 4.49
CA TRP A 73 6.36 9.41 4.66
C TRP A 73 5.03 10.10 4.54
N GLU A 74 4.10 9.47 3.83
CA GLU A 74 2.76 9.97 3.62
C GLU A 74 1.77 8.84 3.84
N ASN A 75 0.71 9.10 4.59
CA ASN A 75 -0.38 8.14 4.73
C ASN A 75 -1.34 8.25 3.57
N ALA A 76 -2.12 7.20 3.36
CA ALA A 76 -3.21 7.27 2.39
C ALA A 76 -4.18 8.37 2.82
N TRP A 77 -4.70 9.10 1.85
CA TRP A 77 -5.69 10.14 2.15
C TRP A 77 -7.04 9.52 2.51
N GLU A 78 -7.29 8.31 1.98
CA GLU A 78 -8.50 7.56 2.32
C GLU A 78 -8.12 6.10 2.52
N ALA A 79 -8.01 5.69 3.77
CA ALA A 79 -7.74 4.30 4.12
C ALA A 79 -8.95 3.72 4.81
N ASP A 80 -9.00 2.39 4.90
CA ASP A 80 -10.07 1.75 5.66
C ASP A 80 -9.98 2.13 7.13
N SER A 81 -8.76 2.33 7.62
CA SER A 81 -8.53 2.65 9.01
C SER A 81 -7.14 3.22 9.17
N TYR A 82 -6.87 3.82 10.32
CA TYR A 82 -5.54 4.30 10.69
C TYR A 82 -5.24 3.81 12.09
N LEU A 83 -4.03 3.27 12.30
CA LEU A 83 -3.63 2.72 13.59
C LEU A 83 -2.32 3.36 14.02
N PRO A 84 -2.20 3.70 15.32
CA PRO A 84 -0.94 4.27 15.81
C PRO A 84 0.20 3.28 15.67
N ASN A 85 1.39 3.80 15.40
CA ASN A 85 2.59 2.98 15.34
C ASN A 85 3.52 3.35 16.51
N PRO A 86 4.59 2.57 16.72
CA PRO A 86 5.48 2.81 17.87
C PRO A 86 6.24 4.14 17.82
N TYR A 87 6.22 4.82 16.68
CA TYR A 87 6.98 6.07 16.51
C TYR A 87 6.13 7.31 16.74
N GLY A 88 4.90 7.13 17.25
CA GLY A 88 4.03 8.27 17.53
C GLY A 88 3.28 8.80 16.32
N GLU A 89 3.24 8.02 15.26
CA GLU A 89 2.53 8.38 14.04
C GLU A 89 1.47 7.32 13.76
N ASP A 90 0.74 7.48 12.67
CA ASP A 90 -0.27 6.51 12.29
C ASP A 90 0.16 5.78 11.04
N ASP A 91 -0.24 4.51 10.93
CA ASP A 91 -0.15 3.75 9.69
C ASP A 91 -1.52 3.69 9.06
N SER A 92 -1.56 3.74 7.73
CA SER A 92 -2.78 3.45 6.97
C SER A 92 -3.03 1.95 7.02
N VAL A 93 -4.30 1.56 6.99
CA VAL A 93 -4.69 0.15 7.06
C VAL A 93 -5.66 -0.16 5.92
N VAL A 94 -5.39 -1.24 5.21
CA VAL A 94 -6.32 -1.78 4.22
C VAL A 94 -6.83 -3.12 4.74
N VAL A 95 -8.15 -3.30 4.70
CA VAL A 95 -8.80 -4.54 5.13
C VAL A 95 -9.20 -5.29 3.87
N VAL A 96 -8.65 -6.48 3.70
CA VAL A 96 -8.92 -7.32 2.54
C VAL A 96 -9.93 -8.39 2.96
N ALA A 97 -11.16 -8.24 2.51
CA ALA A 97 -12.24 -9.13 2.89
C ALA A 97 -11.95 -10.55 2.41
N GLY A 98 -12.36 -11.52 3.23
CA GLY A 98 -12.08 -12.92 2.93
C GLY A 98 -13.24 -13.67 2.34
#